data_11bdc1dbfaec9b143aa3514f9f22b715
#
_entry.id   11bdc1dbfaec9b143aa3514f9f22b715
#
_cell.length_a   1.000
_cell.length_b   1.000
_cell.length_c   1.000
_cell.angle_alpha   90.00
_cell.angle_beta   90.00
_cell.angle_gamma   90.00
#
_symmetry.space_group_name_H-M   'P 1'
#
loop_
_entity.id
_entity.type
_entity.pdbx_description
1 polymer ?
#
loop_
_entity_poly.entity_id
_entity_poly.type
_entity_poly.pdbx_seq_one_letter_code
_entity_poly.pdbx_strand_id
1 'polypeptide(L)'
;EQGIGDIIQFSRYIYLLEKKYSANIIIKTDKKIAHLFSKSKFKLIFNEDNIPKYDFYKHLMSLPKIYYEKTKTFPSQINFIPKDKKITLKWKERLNEIKGFKVGINWQGRKTYGVDHLRSIPLNYFNDLFNIEKINFISLQKGFGLEQIKNFQHKDKLYDFSKEVDNGENIFEDTIGILQNIDLVISIDSSLVHLSSTLGIKTF
;
A
#
# COMPACT_ATOMS: atom_id res chain seq x y z
N GLU A 1 -5.53 3.90 -14.19
CA GLU A 1 -5.21 5.01 -13.29
C GLU A 1 -3.70 5.21 -13.24
N GLN A 2 -3.25 6.43 -12.94
CA GLN A 2 -1.81 6.75 -12.92
C GLN A 2 -1.16 6.48 -11.57
N GLY A 3 -1.94 6.54 -10.48
CA GLY A 3 -1.45 6.32 -9.12
C GLY A 3 -1.70 4.90 -8.63
N ILE A 4 -0.65 4.23 -8.14
CA ILE A 4 -0.80 2.90 -7.52
C ILE A 4 -1.69 2.98 -6.27
N GLY A 5 -1.62 4.08 -5.52
CA GLY A 5 -2.49 4.35 -4.38
C GLY A 5 -3.97 4.32 -4.77
N ASP A 6 -4.33 5.01 -5.88
CA ASP A 6 -5.70 5.03 -6.41
C ASP A 6 -6.15 3.62 -6.82
N ILE A 7 -5.27 2.86 -7.47
CA ILE A 7 -5.58 1.48 -7.85
C ILE A 7 -5.89 0.64 -6.61
N ILE A 8 -5.08 0.70 -5.58
CA ILE A 8 -5.31 -0.04 -4.33
C ILE A 8 -6.59 0.45 -3.65
N GLN A 9 -6.75 1.77 -3.49
CA GLN A 9 -7.89 2.35 -2.79
C GLN A 9 -9.23 1.99 -3.44
N PHE A 10 -9.32 2.13 -4.76
CA PHE A 10 -10.59 2.01 -5.47
C PHE A 10 -10.88 0.60 -6.00
N SER A 11 -9.93 -0.31 -5.98
CA SER A 11 -10.16 -1.71 -6.39
C SER A 11 -11.22 -2.42 -5.55
N ARG A 12 -11.46 -1.98 -4.30
CA ARG A 12 -12.57 -2.49 -3.48
C ARG A 12 -13.93 -2.45 -4.18
N TYR A 13 -14.15 -1.45 -5.03
CA TYR A 13 -15.39 -1.31 -5.78
C TYR A 13 -15.54 -2.37 -6.88
N ILE A 14 -14.43 -2.85 -7.44
CA ILE A 14 -14.45 -3.93 -8.44
C ILE A 14 -14.97 -5.22 -7.81
N TYR A 15 -14.49 -5.58 -6.63
CA TYR A 15 -14.95 -6.77 -5.90
C TYR A 15 -16.44 -6.69 -5.52
N LEU A 16 -16.92 -5.48 -5.21
CA LEU A 16 -18.34 -5.27 -4.95
C LEU A 16 -19.20 -5.46 -6.21
N LEU A 17 -18.72 -4.99 -7.36
CA LEU A 17 -19.40 -5.20 -8.63
C LEU A 17 -19.43 -6.67 -9.03
N GLU A 18 -18.30 -7.39 -8.90
CA GLU A 18 -18.25 -8.84 -9.14
C GLU A 18 -19.31 -9.57 -8.31
N LYS A 19 -19.31 -9.31 -6.99
CA LYS A 19 -20.25 -9.95 -6.06
C LYS A 19 -21.71 -9.63 -6.38
N LYS A 20 -22.00 -8.39 -6.80
CA LYS A 20 -23.39 -7.94 -7.01
C LYS A 20 -23.96 -8.39 -8.34
N TYR A 21 -23.16 -8.40 -9.41
CA TYR A 21 -23.66 -8.58 -10.78
C TYR A 21 -23.22 -9.87 -11.44
N SER A 22 -22.40 -10.69 -10.76
CA SER A 22 -21.77 -11.90 -11.36
C SER A 22 -21.09 -11.60 -12.70
N ALA A 23 -20.51 -10.41 -12.83
CA ALA A 23 -19.94 -9.92 -14.08
C ALA A 23 -18.56 -10.53 -14.34
N ASN A 24 -18.26 -10.79 -15.61
CA ASN A 24 -16.91 -11.12 -16.04
C ASN A 24 -16.08 -9.84 -16.10
N ILE A 25 -15.20 -9.67 -15.13
CA ILE A 25 -14.40 -8.44 -14.98
C ILE A 25 -13.05 -8.59 -15.65
N ILE A 26 -12.71 -7.60 -16.48
CA ILE A 26 -11.42 -7.46 -17.10
C ILE A 26 -10.77 -6.18 -16.55
N ILE A 27 -9.55 -6.31 -16.02
CA ILE A 27 -8.80 -5.17 -15.47
C ILE A 27 -7.57 -4.96 -16.35
N LYS A 28 -7.45 -3.74 -16.89
CA LYS A 28 -6.21 -3.30 -17.50
C LYS A 28 -5.31 -2.69 -16.44
N THR A 29 -4.10 -3.24 -16.25
CA THR A 29 -3.20 -2.85 -15.15
C THR A 29 -1.73 -3.04 -15.53
N ASP A 30 -0.81 -2.58 -14.68
CA ASP A 30 0.63 -2.83 -14.80
C ASP A 30 0.96 -4.24 -14.28
N LYS A 31 1.89 -4.95 -14.95
CA LYS A 31 2.37 -6.27 -14.53
C LYS A 31 2.92 -6.27 -13.10
N LYS A 32 3.60 -5.18 -12.71
CA LYS A 32 4.23 -5.05 -11.38
C LYS A 32 3.27 -5.11 -10.20
N ILE A 33 1.98 -4.84 -10.42
CA ILE A 33 0.94 -4.89 -9.38
C ILE A 33 -0.09 -5.99 -9.61
N ALA A 34 0.06 -6.79 -10.68
CA ALA A 34 -0.86 -7.87 -11.03
C ALA A 34 -1.06 -8.88 -9.89
N HIS A 35 -0.01 -9.17 -9.13
CA HIS A 35 -0.03 -10.07 -7.99
C HIS A 35 -1.02 -9.64 -6.89
N LEU A 36 -1.33 -8.33 -6.76
CA LEU A 36 -2.32 -7.83 -5.81
C LEU A 36 -3.73 -8.34 -6.10
N PHE A 37 -3.99 -8.79 -7.32
CA PHE A 37 -5.28 -9.34 -7.76
C PHE A 37 -5.31 -10.87 -7.84
N SER A 38 -4.26 -11.56 -7.40
CA SER A 38 -4.12 -13.02 -7.58
C SER A 38 -5.20 -13.86 -6.88
N LYS A 39 -5.93 -13.30 -5.90
CA LYS A 39 -7.07 -13.96 -5.26
C LYS A 39 -8.39 -13.77 -6.01
N SER A 40 -8.42 -12.90 -7.02
CA SER A 40 -9.63 -12.64 -7.80
C SER A 40 -9.75 -13.59 -8.98
N LYS A 41 -10.95 -13.67 -9.53
CA LYS A 41 -11.23 -14.34 -10.81
C LYS A 41 -11.13 -13.39 -12.00
N PHE A 42 -10.63 -12.16 -11.78
CA PHE A 42 -10.56 -11.13 -12.81
C PHE A 42 -9.58 -11.52 -13.91
N LYS A 43 -9.96 -11.28 -15.15
CA LYS A 43 -9.02 -11.35 -16.26
C LYS A 43 -8.14 -10.11 -16.24
N LEU A 44 -6.84 -10.28 -16.07
CA LEU A 44 -5.90 -9.17 -16.16
C LEU A 44 -5.40 -9.05 -17.61
N ILE A 45 -5.31 -7.80 -18.09
CA ILE A 45 -4.64 -7.45 -19.34
C ILE A 45 -3.63 -6.34 -19.05
N PHE A 46 -2.56 -6.34 -19.79
CA PHE A 46 -1.44 -5.42 -19.60
C PHE A 46 -1.41 -4.38 -20.72
N ASN A 47 -0.53 -3.40 -20.60
CA ASN A 47 -0.52 -2.27 -21.54
C ASN A 47 -0.27 -2.67 -23.00
N GLU A 48 0.52 -3.72 -23.22
CA GLU A 48 0.87 -4.24 -24.54
C GLU A 48 -0.17 -5.20 -25.12
N ASP A 49 -1.16 -5.61 -24.31
CA ASP A 49 -2.15 -6.60 -24.73
C ASP A 49 -3.26 -5.96 -25.59
N ASN A 50 -3.78 -6.73 -26.53
CA ASN A 50 -5.00 -6.37 -27.23
C ASN A 50 -6.19 -6.38 -26.29
N ILE A 51 -6.97 -5.30 -26.31
CA ILE A 51 -8.17 -5.20 -25.49
C ILE A 51 -9.24 -6.14 -26.07
N PRO A 52 -9.73 -7.15 -25.30
CA PRO A 52 -10.78 -8.04 -25.77
C PRO A 52 -12.11 -7.29 -25.91
N LYS A 53 -13.09 -7.89 -26.59
CA LYS A 53 -14.46 -7.34 -26.64
C LYS A 53 -15.04 -7.21 -25.22
N TYR A 54 -15.74 -6.12 -24.98
CA TYR A 54 -16.40 -5.84 -23.72
C TYR A 54 -17.76 -5.14 -23.99
N ASP A 55 -18.70 -5.31 -23.04
CA ASP A 55 -20.02 -4.65 -23.15
C ASP A 55 -19.98 -3.25 -22.53
N PHE A 56 -19.22 -3.06 -21.44
CA PHE A 56 -19.12 -1.81 -20.70
C PHE A 56 -17.70 -1.52 -20.29
N TYR A 57 -17.38 -0.23 -20.25
CA TYR A 57 -16.10 0.28 -19.78
C TYR A 57 -16.30 1.42 -18.78
N LYS A 58 -15.52 1.42 -17.73
CA LYS A 58 -15.45 2.52 -16.76
C LYS A 58 -14.02 2.68 -16.21
N HIS A 59 -13.64 3.92 -15.99
CA HIS A 59 -12.45 4.23 -15.22
C HIS A 59 -12.67 3.85 -13.74
N LEU A 60 -11.65 3.33 -13.10
CA LEU A 60 -11.70 2.87 -11.71
C LEU A 60 -12.18 3.98 -10.76
N MET A 61 -11.63 5.20 -10.88
CA MET A 61 -12.00 6.35 -10.05
C MET A 61 -13.44 6.85 -10.27
N SER A 62 -14.17 6.37 -11.27
CA SER A 62 -15.59 6.67 -11.46
C SER A 62 -16.50 5.76 -10.62
N LEU A 63 -16.00 4.61 -10.17
CA LEU A 63 -16.78 3.60 -9.46
C LEU A 63 -17.33 4.09 -8.11
N PRO A 64 -16.57 4.86 -7.29
CA PRO A 64 -17.09 5.40 -6.02
C PRO A 64 -18.37 6.20 -6.20
N LYS A 65 -18.41 7.10 -7.20
CA LYS A 65 -19.60 7.91 -7.49
C LYS A 65 -20.79 7.03 -7.86
N ILE A 66 -20.60 6.08 -8.79
CA ILE A 66 -21.65 5.17 -9.25
C ILE A 66 -22.17 4.31 -8.09
N TYR A 67 -21.29 3.85 -7.23
CA TYR A 67 -21.67 3.06 -6.05
C TYR A 67 -22.48 3.90 -5.07
N TYR A 68 -22.00 5.10 -4.72
CA TYR A 68 -22.65 6.00 -3.77
C TYR A 68 -24.03 6.47 -4.26
N GLU A 69 -24.17 6.81 -5.53
CA GLU A 69 -25.47 7.21 -6.11
C GLU A 69 -26.55 6.15 -5.90
N LYS A 70 -26.17 4.87 -5.94
CA LYS A 70 -27.08 3.73 -5.76
C LYS A 70 -27.32 3.32 -4.32
N THR A 71 -26.31 3.44 -3.46
CA THR A 71 -26.35 2.87 -2.10
C THR A 71 -26.45 3.90 -1.00
N LYS A 72 -26.08 5.17 -1.32
CA LYS A 72 -25.93 6.28 -0.36
C LYS A 72 -24.94 5.97 0.77
N THR A 73 -24.06 4.99 0.57
CA THR A 73 -23.04 4.56 1.53
C THR A 73 -21.70 4.37 0.84
N PHE A 74 -20.63 4.35 1.63
CA PHE A 74 -19.32 3.90 1.18
C PHE A 74 -19.09 2.46 1.67
N PRO A 75 -18.38 1.63 0.92
CA PRO A 75 -18.13 0.26 1.33
C PRO A 75 -17.23 0.24 2.56
N SER A 76 -17.52 -0.67 3.47
CA SER A 76 -16.61 -1.05 4.54
C SER A 76 -15.30 -1.62 3.96
N GLN A 77 -14.32 -1.77 4.82
CA GLN A 77 -13.04 -2.36 4.45
C GLN A 77 -13.20 -3.73 3.76
N ILE A 78 -12.58 -3.88 2.61
CA ILE A 78 -12.50 -5.16 1.89
C ILE A 78 -11.03 -5.53 1.78
N ASN A 79 -10.63 -6.58 2.49
CA ASN A 79 -9.27 -7.13 2.39
C ASN A 79 -9.19 -8.06 1.18
N PHE A 80 -8.79 -7.52 0.05
CA PHE A 80 -8.63 -8.27 -1.20
C PHE A 80 -7.18 -8.61 -1.52
N ILE A 81 -6.23 -7.96 -0.87
CA ILE A 81 -4.80 -8.14 -1.15
C ILE A 81 -4.37 -9.53 -0.66
N PRO A 82 -3.72 -10.35 -1.51
CA PRO A 82 -3.23 -11.64 -1.10
C PRO A 82 -2.11 -11.53 -0.07
N LYS A 83 -2.13 -12.46 0.88
CA LYS A 83 -1.06 -12.60 1.88
C LYS A 83 -0.24 -13.82 1.50
N ASP A 84 0.96 -13.61 0.99
CA ASP A 84 1.91 -14.69 0.74
C ASP A 84 2.48 -15.17 2.07
N LYS A 85 2.26 -16.45 2.39
CA LYS A 85 2.71 -17.04 3.65
C LYS A 85 4.24 -17.08 3.76
N LYS A 86 4.94 -17.34 2.64
CA LYS A 86 6.40 -17.42 2.62
C LYS A 86 7.02 -16.04 2.90
N ILE A 87 6.53 -15.02 2.23
CA ILE A 87 6.99 -13.63 2.44
C ILE A 87 6.65 -13.14 3.84
N THR A 88 5.42 -13.44 4.32
CA THR A 88 5.02 -13.09 5.69
C THR A 88 5.92 -13.74 6.73
N LEU A 89 6.28 -15.02 6.58
CA LEU A 89 7.18 -15.73 7.49
C LEU A 89 8.61 -15.19 7.43
N LYS A 90 9.14 -14.93 6.22
CA LYS A 90 10.44 -14.27 6.03
C LYS A 90 10.54 -13.00 6.88
N TRP A 91 9.55 -12.12 6.76
CA TRP A 91 9.55 -10.86 7.50
C TRP A 91 9.24 -11.03 8.98
N LYS A 92 8.45 -12.02 9.36
CA LYS A 92 8.26 -12.38 10.77
C LYS A 92 9.57 -12.77 11.44
N GLU A 93 10.37 -13.60 10.81
CA GLU A 93 11.70 -14.00 11.30
C GLU A 93 12.65 -12.79 11.36
N ARG A 94 12.68 -11.99 10.28
CA ARG A 94 13.54 -10.81 10.19
C ARG A 94 13.23 -9.75 11.26
N LEU A 95 11.96 -9.60 11.64
CA LEU A 95 11.50 -8.63 12.64
C LEU A 95 11.40 -9.24 14.06
N ASN A 96 11.72 -10.50 14.24
CA ASN A 96 11.54 -11.20 15.53
C ASN A 96 12.47 -10.66 16.63
N GLU A 97 13.62 -10.13 16.28
CA GLU A 97 14.58 -9.53 17.23
C GLU A 97 14.08 -8.17 17.75
N ILE A 98 13.20 -7.51 17.04
CA ILE A 98 12.61 -6.23 17.43
C ILE A 98 11.46 -6.51 18.38
N LYS A 99 11.72 -6.43 19.70
CA LYS A 99 10.71 -6.71 20.74
C LYS A 99 9.84 -5.49 21.02
N GLY A 100 8.58 -5.71 21.38
CA GLY A 100 7.63 -4.65 21.72
C GLY A 100 6.81 -4.15 20.53
N PHE A 101 6.15 -3.01 20.68
CA PHE A 101 5.24 -2.44 19.72
C PHE A 101 5.98 -1.87 18.51
N LYS A 102 5.58 -2.27 17.31
CA LYS A 102 6.24 -1.93 16.04
C LYS A 102 5.40 -0.95 15.24
N VAL A 103 5.97 0.22 14.94
CA VAL A 103 5.33 1.27 14.14
C VAL A 103 6.08 1.45 12.84
N GLY A 104 5.41 1.20 11.73
CA GLY A 104 5.93 1.55 10.41
C GLY A 104 5.72 3.03 10.12
N ILE A 105 6.74 3.73 9.65
CA ILE A 105 6.65 5.15 9.30
C ILE A 105 7.03 5.42 7.84
N ASN A 106 6.27 6.30 7.19
CA ASN A 106 6.56 6.82 5.86
C ASN A 106 6.31 8.33 5.85
N TRP A 107 7.28 9.11 5.39
CA TRP A 107 7.29 10.55 5.54
C TRP A 107 7.40 11.33 4.23
N GLN A 108 7.80 10.69 3.13
CA GLN A 108 8.08 11.36 1.87
C GLN A 108 7.41 10.67 0.70
N GLY A 109 6.76 11.46 -0.14
CA GLY A 109 6.16 10.97 -1.38
C GLY A 109 7.16 10.93 -2.54
N ARG A 110 6.63 10.77 -3.75
CA ARG A 110 7.42 10.67 -4.97
C ARG A 110 7.89 12.06 -5.43
N LYS A 111 9.19 12.26 -5.60
CA LYS A 111 9.82 13.51 -6.04
C LYS A 111 9.19 14.12 -7.32
N THR A 112 8.75 13.26 -8.23
CA THR A 112 8.17 13.71 -9.52
C THR A 112 6.72 14.15 -9.41
N TYR A 113 6.10 14.10 -8.23
CA TYR A 113 4.73 14.57 -8.02
C TYR A 113 4.77 16.06 -7.66
N GLY A 114 4.28 16.92 -8.56
CA GLY A 114 4.46 18.37 -8.48
C GLY A 114 3.95 19.05 -7.21
N VAL A 115 2.98 18.43 -6.52
CA VAL A 115 2.43 18.94 -5.25
C VAL A 115 2.81 18.07 -4.04
N ASP A 116 3.89 17.31 -4.14
CA ASP A 116 4.34 16.43 -3.07
C ASP A 116 4.64 17.17 -1.75
N HIS A 117 5.06 18.42 -1.83
CA HIS A 117 5.31 19.31 -0.69
C HIS A 117 4.06 19.57 0.18
N LEU A 118 2.84 19.35 -0.35
CA LEU A 118 1.60 19.51 0.41
C LEU A 118 1.25 18.30 1.29
N ARG A 119 1.94 17.17 1.10
CA ARG A 119 1.67 15.93 1.83
C ARG A 119 2.90 15.33 2.52
N SER A 120 4.09 15.63 2.02
CA SER A 120 5.34 15.13 2.61
C SER A 120 5.69 15.92 3.87
N ILE A 121 6.17 15.19 4.88
CA ILE A 121 6.55 15.72 6.19
C ILE A 121 8.04 15.41 6.39
N PRO A 122 8.92 16.40 6.65
CA PRO A 122 10.31 16.12 6.96
C PRO A 122 10.46 15.15 8.14
N LEU A 123 11.36 14.17 8.03
CA LEU A 123 11.53 13.11 9.03
C LEU A 123 11.76 13.62 10.46
N ASN A 124 12.40 14.78 10.62
CA ASN A 124 12.64 15.38 11.94
C ASN A 124 11.38 15.79 12.70
N TYR A 125 10.23 15.96 12.03
CA TYR A 125 8.96 16.19 12.74
C TYR A 125 8.46 14.96 13.50
N PHE A 126 9.03 13.79 13.25
CA PHE A 126 8.73 12.56 13.99
C PHE A 126 9.56 12.42 15.28
N ASN A 127 10.52 13.33 15.56
CA ASN A 127 11.42 13.24 16.72
C ASN A 127 10.71 12.91 18.03
N ASP A 128 9.59 13.60 18.33
CA ASP A 128 8.88 13.43 19.60
C ASP A 128 8.32 12.00 19.76
N LEU A 129 7.94 11.34 18.68
CA LEU A 129 7.46 9.95 18.72
C LEU A 129 8.54 9.00 19.21
N PHE A 130 9.82 9.26 18.88
CA PHE A 130 10.96 8.42 19.26
C PHE A 130 11.34 8.52 20.74
N ASN A 131 10.72 9.45 21.49
CA ASN A 131 10.84 9.56 22.93
C ASN A 131 9.86 8.63 23.67
N ILE A 132 8.88 8.05 22.98
CA ILE A 132 7.92 7.11 23.58
C ILE A 132 8.62 5.77 23.80
N GLU A 133 8.61 5.31 25.06
CA GLU A 133 9.23 4.05 25.43
C GLU A 133 8.50 2.83 24.87
N LYS A 134 9.23 1.73 24.65
CA LYS A 134 8.71 0.42 24.19
C LYS A 134 8.09 0.43 22.79
N ILE A 135 8.32 1.49 22.02
CA ILE A 135 7.95 1.57 20.61
C ILE A 135 9.21 1.45 19.76
N ASN A 136 9.13 0.64 18.72
CA ASN A 136 10.17 0.50 17.71
C ASN A 136 9.66 1.00 16.37
N PHE A 137 10.45 1.84 15.72
CA PHE A 137 10.07 2.42 14.45
C PHE A 137 10.76 1.69 13.30
N ILE A 138 9.98 1.37 12.27
CA ILE A 138 10.45 0.69 11.07
C ILE A 138 10.22 1.63 9.90
N SER A 139 11.28 1.92 9.16
CA SER A 139 11.19 2.70 7.93
C SER A 139 10.44 1.91 6.86
N LEU A 140 9.33 2.46 6.40
CA LEU A 140 8.61 2.01 5.23
C LEU A 140 8.90 2.92 4.02
N GLN A 141 9.85 3.84 4.17
CA GLN A 141 10.29 4.72 3.10
C GLN A 141 11.10 3.96 2.05
N LYS A 142 10.82 4.22 0.78
CA LYS A 142 11.59 3.68 -0.35
C LYS A 142 12.02 4.81 -1.28
N GLY A 143 13.27 4.80 -1.70
CA GLY A 143 13.79 5.77 -2.66
C GLY A 143 13.94 7.18 -2.07
N PHE A 144 13.32 8.18 -2.70
CA PHE A 144 13.43 9.58 -2.28
C PHE A 144 12.94 9.78 -0.84
N GLY A 145 13.69 10.54 -0.05
CA GLY A 145 13.43 10.75 1.37
C GLY A 145 14.30 9.89 2.31
N LEU A 146 14.91 8.80 1.83
CA LEU A 146 15.83 7.97 2.63
C LEU A 146 17.08 8.71 3.07
N GLU A 147 17.54 9.70 2.29
CA GLU A 147 18.69 10.54 2.62
C GLU A 147 18.52 11.30 3.93
N GLN A 148 17.27 11.55 4.37
CA GLN A 148 16.98 12.24 5.63
C GLN A 148 17.41 11.43 6.85
N ILE A 149 17.48 10.09 6.74
CA ILE A 149 17.89 9.21 7.85
C ILE A 149 19.30 9.52 8.31
N LYS A 150 20.20 9.92 7.40
CA LYS A 150 21.61 10.23 7.75
C LYS A 150 21.74 11.29 8.84
N ASN A 151 20.88 12.30 8.78
CA ASN A 151 20.88 13.46 9.68
C ASN A 151 19.80 13.39 10.75
N PHE A 152 19.09 12.27 10.81
CA PHE A 152 18.02 12.11 11.79
C PHE A 152 18.57 11.85 13.19
N GLN A 153 18.09 12.59 14.18
CA GLN A 153 18.57 12.53 15.55
C GLN A 153 18.46 11.12 16.16
N HIS A 154 17.41 10.40 15.82
CA HIS A 154 17.11 9.07 16.34
C HIS A 154 17.38 7.94 15.32
N LYS A 155 18.31 8.14 14.40
CA LYS A 155 18.63 7.14 13.36
C LYS A 155 18.91 5.74 13.90
N ASP A 156 19.52 5.65 15.09
CA ASP A 156 19.86 4.38 15.73
C ASP A 156 18.65 3.64 16.32
N LYS A 157 17.49 4.32 16.42
CA LYS A 157 16.20 3.77 16.85
C LYS A 157 15.26 3.49 15.68
N LEU A 158 15.67 3.82 14.45
CA LEU A 158 14.88 3.61 13.23
C LEU A 158 15.44 2.42 12.46
N TYR A 159 14.69 1.33 12.42
CA TYR A 159 15.06 0.15 11.64
C TYR A 159 14.79 0.39 10.15
N ASP A 160 15.84 0.42 9.36
CA ASP A 160 15.77 0.64 7.91
C ASP A 160 16.13 -0.64 7.14
N PHE A 161 15.14 -1.18 6.44
CA PHE A 161 15.27 -2.35 5.57
C PHE A 161 15.18 -1.98 4.07
N SER A 162 15.30 -0.72 3.71
CA SER A 162 15.08 -0.23 2.35
C SER A 162 15.90 -0.92 1.26
N LYS A 163 17.07 -1.47 1.63
CA LYS A 163 17.94 -2.26 0.73
C LYS A 163 17.44 -3.70 0.50
N GLU A 164 16.61 -4.22 1.39
CA GLU A 164 16.11 -5.60 1.35
C GLU A 164 14.68 -5.70 0.78
N VAL A 165 13.94 -4.59 0.79
CA VAL A 165 12.50 -4.53 0.51
C VAL A 165 12.24 -4.29 -0.98
N ASP A 166 11.29 -5.05 -1.57
CA ASP A 166 10.74 -4.81 -2.91
C ASP A 166 11.80 -4.62 -4.00
N ASN A 167 12.81 -5.46 -4.02
CA ASN A 167 13.86 -5.46 -5.04
C ASN A 167 13.54 -6.39 -6.23
N GLY A 168 12.44 -7.13 -6.16
CA GLY A 168 11.94 -7.98 -7.22
C GLY A 168 11.07 -7.22 -8.24
N GLU A 169 10.38 -7.99 -9.09
CA GLU A 169 9.50 -7.46 -10.12
C GLU A 169 8.16 -6.93 -9.55
N ASN A 170 7.71 -7.50 -8.43
CA ASN A 170 6.45 -7.17 -7.77
C ASN A 170 6.60 -6.01 -6.80
N ILE A 171 5.91 -4.92 -7.04
CA ILE A 171 5.89 -3.77 -6.12
C ILE A 171 5.09 -4.13 -4.86
N PHE A 172 5.60 -3.79 -3.68
CA PHE A 172 5.00 -4.02 -2.37
C PHE A 172 4.99 -5.47 -1.88
N GLU A 173 5.67 -6.41 -2.51
CA GLU A 173 5.68 -7.80 -2.08
C GLU A 173 6.27 -7.94 -0.67
N ASP A 174 7.49 -7.44 -0.46
CA ASP A 174 8.13 -7.41 0.86
C ASP A 174 7.45 -6.43 1.82
N THR A 175 7.01 -5.28 1.32
CA THR A 175 6.24 -4.30 2.11
C THR A 175 4.98 -4.92 2.71
N ILE A 176 4.23 -5.73 1.96
CA ILE A 176 3.07 -6.49 2.48
C ILE A 176 3.51 -7.44 3.61
N GLY A 177 4.65 -8.12 3.43
CA GLY A 177 5.20 -8.99 4.46
C GLY A 177 5.54 -8.25 5.76
N ILE A 178 6.17 -7.08 5.66
CA ILE A 178 6.46 -6.22 6.82
C ILE A 178 5.16 -5.75 7.48
N LEU A 179 4.22 -5.21 6.70
CA LEU A 179 2.94 -4.70 7.20
C LEU A 179 2.17 -5.74 8.02
N GLN A 180 2.27 -7.02 7.65
CA GLN A 180 1.60 -8.10 8.39
C GLN A 180 2.28 -8.46 9.73
N ASN A 181 3.45 -7.89 10.02
CA ASN A 181 4.25 -8.18 11.21
C ASN A 181 4.51 -6.93 12.07
N ILE A 182 3.78 -5.84 11.82
CA ILE A 182 3.82 -4.60 12.60
C ILE A 182 2.44 -4.24 13.13
N ASP A 183 2.40 -3.39 14.14
CA ASP A 183 1.18 -3.11 14.90
C ASP A 183 0.44 -1.86 14.42
N LEU A 184 1.17 -0.89 13.86
CA LEU A 184 0.65 0.41 13.46
C LEU A 184 1.43 0.96 12.27
N VAL A 185 0.77 1.75 11.43
CA VAL A 185 1.40 2.57 10.40
C VAL A 185 1.09 4.04 10.63
N ILE A 186 2.10 4.89 10.53
CA ILE A 186 1.96 6.34 10.42
C ILE A 186 2.53 6.75 9.06
N SER A 187 1.71 7.31 8.20
CA SER A 187 2.09 7.59 6.82
C SER A 187 1.50 8.90 6.33
N ILE A 188 2.25 9.59 5.50
CA ILE A 188 1.69 10.63 4.66
C ILE A 188 0.65 10.05 3.69
N ASP A 189 -0.10 10.89 2.99
CA ASP A 189 -1.01 10.48 1.92
C ASP A 189 -0.23 9.89 0.73
N SER A 190 -0.06 8.58 0.75
CA SER A 190 0.70 7.80 -0.24
C SER A 190 0.02 6.46 -0.52
N SER A 191 0.54 5.70 -1.49
CA SER A 191 0.06 4.33 -1.77
C SER A 191 0.14 3.41 -0.56
N LEU A 192 1.05 3.70 0.37
CA LEU A 192 1.26 2.89 1.57
C LEU A 192 0.07 2.98 2.54
N VAL A 193 -0.55 4.17 2.71
CA VAL A 193 -1.72 4.32 3.57
C VAL A 193 -2.90 3.49 3.07
N HIS A 194 -3.07 3.42 1.74
CA HIS A 194 -4.11 2.60 1.13
C HIS A 194 -3.82 1.11 1.23
N LEU A 195 -2.55 0.73 1.08
CA LEU A 195 -2.08 -0.65 1.20
C LEU A 195 -2.29 -1.18 2.63
N SER A 196 -1.78 -0.47 3.63
CA SER A 196 -1.88 -0.86 5.03
C SER A 196 -3.33 -0.94 5.51
N SER A 197 -4.14 0.06 5.16
CA SER A 197 -5.57 0.07 5.49
C SER A 197 -6.32 -1.10 4.82
N THR A 198 -6.01 -1.43 3.56
CA THR A 198 -6.64 -2.56 2.87
C THR A 198 -6.24 -3.89 3.50
N LEU A 199 -5.03 -4.02 4.04
CA LEU A 199 -4.58 -5.19 4.78
C LEU A 199 -5.17 -5.30 6.19
N GLY A 200 -5.85 -4.27 6.66
CA GLY A 200 -6.46 -4.21 7.99
C GLY A 200 -5.50 -3.77 9.09
N ILE A 201 -4.36 -3.20 8.74
CA ILE A 201 -3.42 -2.64 9.70
C ILE A 201 -3.93 -1.27 10.15
N LYS A 202 -3.86 -1.02 11.47
CA LYS A 202 -4.20 0.29 12.01
C LYS A 202 -3.28 1.36 11.42
N THR A 203 -3.86 2.42 10.85
CA THR A 203 -3.13 3.41 10.06
C THR A 203 -3.59 4.82 10.40
N PHE A 204 -2.64 5.72 10.59
CA PHE A 204 -2.82 7.17 10.79
C PHE A 204 -2.08 7.95 9.71
#